data_16421dfe527a8d1bc9e7ef958688955e
#
_entry.id   16421dfe527a8d1bc9e7ef958688955e
#
_cell.length_a   1.000
_cell.length_b   1.000
_cell.length_c   1.000
_cell.angle_alpha   90.00
_cell.angle_beta   90.00
_cell.angle_gamma   90.00
#
_symmetry.space_group_name_H-M   'P 1'
#
loop_
_entity.id
_entity.type
_entity.pdbx_description
1 polymer ?
#
loop_
_entity_poly.entity_id
_entity_poly.type
_entity_poly.pdbx_seq_one_letter_code
_entity_poly.pdbx_strand_id
1 'polypeptide(L)'
;MTDSLGHYQIIVGEKDSIWFSYLGKPTPKYPVLKIVDVNQFDISLRLKSDVMKEVIVRNRSYRMDSIQNRKDYAKAFNFRRPNVGSMTSIGPSGAGIDLDELIRVFQFRKNRSMEKFRERLEEQERQKFIDHRFSKLLVKRLTNLDGTDLDVFMLKYRPTYAFTLTASEYDFQLYIKKCFELSKSSKSSNVY
;
A
#
# COMPACT_ATOMS: atom_id res chain seq x y z
N MET A 1 27.92 7.14 29.29
CA MET A 1 26.61 7.77 28.95
C MET A 1 26.47 9.02 29.80
N THR A 2 25.82 10.06 29.30
CA THR A 2 25.48 11.26 30.06
C THR A 2 24.28 11.04 30.97
N ASP A 3 24.19 11.76 32.08
CA ASP A 3 23.01 11.79 32.94
C ASP A 3 21.90 12.69 32.36
N SER A 4 20.80 12.84 33.09
CA SER A 4 19.65 13.67 32.67
C SER A 4 19.97 15.18 32.65
N LEU A 5 21.04 15.62 33.31
CA LEU A 5 21.52 16.99 33.36
C LEU A 5 22.62 17.26 32.35
N GLY A 6 23.07 16.22 31.63
CA GLY A 6 24.14 16.34 30.64
C GLY A 6 25.55 16.11 31.17
N HIS A 7 25.73 15.78 32.46
CA HIS A 7 27.05 15.51 33.00
C HIS A 7 27.56 14.14 32.53
N TYR A 8 28.87 14.09 32.28
CA TYR A 8 29.53 12.84 31.89
C TYR A 8 30.92 12.77 32.52
N GLN A 9 31.39 11.53 32.71
CA GLN A 9 32.73 11.22 33.13
C GLN A 9 33.29 10.10 32.27
N ILE A 10 34.49 10.31 31.75
CA ILE A 10 35.16 9.39 30.84
C ILE A 10 36.64 9.33 31.18
N ILE A 11 37.22 8.14 31.25
CA ILE A 11 38.65 7.94 31.43
C ILE A 11 39.29 7.82 30.04
N VAL A 12 40.22 8.69 29.72
CA VAL A 12 40.84 8.76 28.38
C VAL A 12 42.35 8.93 28.51
N GLY A 13 43.11 8.44 27.56
CA GLY A 13 44.54 8.65 27.43
C GLY A 13 44.86 9.96 26.70
N GLU A 14 46.06 10.50 26.91
CA GLU A 14 46.51 11.76 26.27
C GLU A 14 46.45 11.71 24.74
N LYS A 15 46.64 10.56 24.12
CA LYS A 15 46.63 10.37 22.65
C LYS A 15 45.24 10.07 22.08
N ASP A 16 44.22 9.99 22.93
CA ASP A 16 42.88 9.66 22.51
C ASP A 16 42.12 10.85 21.92
N SER A 17 41.02 10.57 21.28
CA SER A 17 40.09 11.59 20.77
C SER A 17 38.68 11.26 21.26
N ILE A 18 37.98 12.27 21.73
CA ILE A 18 36.60 12.16 22.24
C ILE A 18 35.65 12.67 21.18
N TRP A 19 34.51 12.00 21.03
CA TRP A 19 33.37 12.49 20.25
C TRP A 19 32.06 12.14 20.95
N PHE A 20 31.03 12.90 20.64
CA PHE A 20 29.71 12.69 21.19
C PHE A 20 28.75 12.27 20.08
N SER A 21 27.77 11.44 20.38
CA SER A 21 26.74 11.02 19.43
C SER A 21 25.38 11.21 20.06
N TYR A 22 24.48 11.85 19.34
CA TYR A 22 23.09 12.01 19.72
C TYR A 22 22.17 11.61 18.55
N LEU A 23 21.25 10.69 18.80
CA LEU A 23 20.35 10.12 17.76
C LEU A 23 21.09 9.64 16.51
N GLY A 24 22.26 9.01 16.70
CA GLY A 24 23.07 8.48 15.60
C GLY A 24 23.88 9.52 14.80
N LYS A 25 23.82 10.81 15.18
CA LYS A 25 24.63 11.88 14.56
C LYS A 25 25.84 12.17 15.44
N PRO A 26 27.08 11.82 15.00
CA PRO A 26 28.30 12.09 15.77
C PRO A 26 28.75 13.54 15.61
N THR A 27 29.39 14.08 16.65
CA THR A 27 30.13 15.34 16.57
C THR A 27 31.50 15.12 15.89
N PRO A 28 32.23 16.23 15.55
CA PRO A 28 33.66 16.14 15.25
C PRO A 28 34.43 15.46 16.38
N LYS A 29 35.57 14.84 16.03
CA LYS A 29 36.47 14.27 17.02
C LYS A 29 37.37 15.35 17.63
N TYR A 30 37.43 15.38 18.94
CA TYR A 30 38.26 16.31 19.73
C TYR A 30 39.44 15.56 20.31
N PRO A 31 40.70 15.83 19.86
CA PRO A 31 41.90 15.22 20.47
C PRO A 31 42.05 15.70 21.91
N VAL A 32 42.30 14.79 22.86
CA VAL A 32 42.43 15.11 24.28
C VAL A 32 43.53 16.14 24.53
N LEU A 33 44.65 16.06 23.82
CA LEU A 33 45.75 17.03 23.85
C LEU A 33 45.36 18.47 23.53
N LYS A 34 44.26 18.72 22.84
CA LYS A 34 43.78 20.08 22.49
C LYS A 34 42.73 20.63 23.44
N ILE A 35 42.31 19.83 24.43
CA ILE A 35 41.34 20.23 25.42
C ILE A 35 42.05 21.04 26.49
N VAL A 36 41.67 22.30 26.67
CA VAL A 36 42.32 23.25 27.58
C VAL A 36 42.04 22.89 29.05
N ASP A 37 40.82 22.47 29.35
CA ASP A 37 40.40 22.02 30.68
C ASP A 37 39.82 20.60 30.60
N VAL A 38 40.55 19.67 31.22
CA VAL A 38 40.17 18.24 31.23
C VAL A 38 39.02 17.98 32.19
N ASN A 39 38.83 18.85 33.19
CA ASN A 39 37.77 18.66 34.19
C ASN A 39 36.45 19.31 33.79
N GLN A 40 36.48 20.23 32.82
CA GLN A 40 35.29 20.94 32.36
C GLN A 40 35.35 21.12 30.84
N PHE A 41 34.83 20.11 30.12
CA PHE A 41 34.77 20.16 28.67
C PHE A 41 33.31 20.12 28.21
N ASP A 42 32.73 21.29 27.97
CA ASP A 42 31.33 21.46 27.59
C ASP A 42 31.19 21.53 26.07
N ILE A 43 30.24 20.75 25.53
CA ILE A 43 29.94 20.73 24.10
C ILE A 43 28.45 20.97 23.88
N SER A 44 28.17 21.99 23.06
CA SER A 44 26.79 22.18 22.57
C SER A 44 26.52 21.38 21.32
N LEU A 45 25.54 20.49 21.38
CA LEU A 45 25.08 19.70 20.24
C LEU A 45 24.08 20.51 19.41
N ARG A 46 24.54 21.05 18.26
CA ARG A 46 23.62 21.67 17.30
C ARG A 46 23.00 20.60 16.42
N LEU A 47 21.78 20.18 16.76
CA LEU A 47 21.01 19.29 15.93
C LEU A 47 20.38 20.10 14.80
N LYS A 48 20.79 19.83 13.55
CA LYS A 48 19.93 20.14 12.42
C LYS A 48 18.76 19.16 12.49
N SER A 49 17.60 19.61 12.96
CA SER A 49 16.36 18.84 12.81
C SER A 49 16.08 18.72 11.31
N ASP A 50 16.15 17.50 10.78
CA ASP A 50 15.66 17.27 9.44
C ASP A 50 14.13 17.42 9.52
N VAL A 51 13.64 18.57 9.06
CA VAL A 51 12.19 18.82 8.96
C VAL A 51 11.62 17.80 7.98
N MET A 52 10.81 16.89 8.49
CA MET A 52 10.10 15.93 7.64
C MET A 52 9.21 16.72 6.68
N LYS A 53 9.25 16.36 5.40
CA LYS A 53 8.33 16.95 4.42
C LYS A 53 6.90 16.66 4.85
N GLU A 54 6.07 17.69 4.83
CA GLU A 54 4.65 17.56 5.10
C GLU A 54 4.03 16.56 4.13
N VAL A 55 3.42 15.50 4.66
CA VAL A 55 2.66 14.53 3.87
C VAL A 55 1.21 15.00 3.84
N ILE A 56 0.83 15.69 2.78
CA ILE A 56 -0.55 16.09 2.56
C ILE A 56 -1.35 14.86 2.12
N VAL A 57 -2.13 14.29 3.03
CA VAL A 57 -3.09 13.23 2.72
C VAL A 57 -4.27 13.87 1.99
N ARG A 58 -4.26 13.80 0.66
CA ARG A 58 -5.42 14.19 -0.14
C ARG A 58 -6.37 13.00 -0.26
N ASN A 59 -7.65 13.26 -0.12
CA ASN A 59 -8.70 12.27 -0.37
C ASN A 59 -8.67 11.91 -1.87
N ARG A 60 -8.05 10.77 -2.21
CA ARG A 60 -7.98 10.31 -3.61
C ARG A 60 -9.33 9.77 -4.01
N SER A 61 -9.83 10.19 -5.18
CA SER A 61 -11.03 9.57 -5.72
C SER A 61 -10.70 8.16 -6.22
N TYR A 62 -11.63 7.21 -6.04
CA TYR A 62 -11.51 5.84 -6.56
C TYR A 62 -11.03 5.79 -8.02
N ARG A 63 -11.56 6.70 -8.85
CA ARG A 63 -11.17 6.79 -10.27
C ARG A 63 -9.68 7.07 -10.47
N MET A 64 -9.11 7.99 -9.67
CA MET A 64 -7.69 8.33 -9.74
C MET A 64 -6.83 7.16 -9.28
N ASP A 65 -7.25 6.46 -8.23
CA ASP A 65 -6.54 5.29 -7.73
C ASP A 65 -6.57 4.13 -8.73
N SER A 66 -7.69 3.89 -9.42
CA SER A 66 -7.80 2.88 -10.48
C SER A 66 -6.88 3.20 -11.66
N ILE A 67 -6.86 4.47 -12.12
CA ILE A 67 -5.98 4.91 -13.21
C ILE A 67 -4.51 4.75 -12.82
N GLN A 68 -4.16 5.15 -11.60
CA GLN A 68 -2.79 5.03 -11.11
C GLN A 68 -2.37 3.56 -11.01
N ASN A 69 -3.21 2.70 -10.44
CA ASN A 69 -2.98 1.25 -10.35
C ASN A 69 -2.74 0.62 -11.73
N ARG A 70 -3.54 1.00 -12.74
CA ARG A 70 -3.35 0.52 -14.12
C ARG A 70 -2.06 1.02 -14.77
N LYS A 71 -1.58 2.23 -14.41
CA LYS A 71 -0.29 2.74 -14.85
C LYS A 71 0.88 2.01 -14.19
N ASP A 72 0.82 1.84 -12.88
CA ASP A 72 1.88 1.21 -12.08
C ASP A 72 2.09 -0.26 -12.50
N TYR A 73 1.00 -0.96 -12.80
CA TYR A 73 1.01 -2.37 -13.22
C TYR A 73 0.73 -2.57 -14.71
N ALA A 74 1.03 -1.57 -15.55
CA ALA A 74 0.75 -1.62 -16.99
C ALA A 74 1.31 -2.88 -17.68
N LYS A 75 2.51 -3.34 -17.29
CA LYS A 75 3.09 -4.60 -17.78
C LYS A 75 2.20 -5.82 -17.54
N ALA A 76 1.54 -5.87 -16.37
CA ALA A 76 0.69 -7.00 -16.02
C ALA A 76 -0.68 -6.89 -16.70
N PHE A 77 -1.31 -5.72 -16.69
CA PHE A 77 -2.61 -5.51 -17.35
C PHE A 77 -2.55 -5.70 -18.86
N ASN A 78 -1.46 -5.28 -19.51
CA ASN A 78 -1.26 -5.42 -20.95
C ASN A 78 -0.63 -6.76 -21.34
N PHE A 79 -0.35 -7.65 -20.36
CA PHE A 79 0.24 -8.93 -20.65
C PHE A 79 -0.70 -9.79 -21.49
N ARG A 80 -0.21 -10.19 -22.67
CA ARG A 80 -0.85 -11.19 -23.53
C ARG A 80 0.05 -12.41 -23.57
N ARG A 81 -0.55 -13.59 -23.36
CA ARG A 81 0.20 -14.83 -23.47
C ARG A 81 0.70 -15.01 -24.91
N PRO A 82 2.01 -15.18 -25.09
CA PRO A 82 2.54 -15.45 -26.43
C PRO A 82 1.91 -16.70 -27.02
N ASN A 83 1.54 -16.64 -28.30
CA ASN A 83 0.92 -17.76 -29.02
C ASN A 83 1.86 -18.17 -30.17
N VAL A 84 1.82 -19.45 -30.51
CA VAL A 84 2.61 -20.00 -31.65
C VAL A 84 2.28 -19.26 -32.96
N GLY A 85 1.04 -18.79 -33.14
CA GLY A 85 0.63 -18.00 -34.30
C GLY A 85 1.27 -16.61 -34.42
N SER A 86 1.77 -16.02 -33.30
CA SER A 86 2.46 -14.72 -33.32
C SER A 86 3.94 -14.82 -33.72
N MET A 87 4.48 -16.04 -33.83
CA MET A 87 5.89 -16.29 -34.15
C MET A 87 6.19 -16.17 -35.64
N THR A 88 5.18 -16.22 -36.49
CA THR A 88 5.35 -16.17 -37.96
C THR A 88 4.94 -14.78 -38.44
N SER A 89 5.89 -13.99 -38.88
CA SER A 89 5.63 -12.79 -39.67
C SER A 89 5.72 -13.13 -41.16
N ILE A 90 4.60 -13.07 -41.85
CA ILE A 90 4.56 -13.21 -43.30
C ILE A 90 4.52 -11.79 -43.89
N GLY A 91 5.64 -11.34 -44.42
CA GLY A 91 5.75 -10.05 -45.11
C GLY A 91 6.02 -10.21 -46.59
N PRO A 92 5.94 -9.12 -47.39
CA PRO A 92 6.23 -9.16 -48.83
C PRO A 92 7.63 -9.64 -49.16
N SER A 93 8.56 -9.67 -48.21
CA SER A 93 9.96 -10.05 -48.35
C SER A 93 10.29 -11.47 -47.86
N GLY A 94 9.28 -12.27 -47.44
CA GLY A 94 9.47 -13.65 -46.98
C GLY A 94 8.81 -13.94 -45.63
N ALA A 95 8.85 -15.22 -45.23
CA ALA A 95 8.39 -15.68 -43.90
C ALA A 95 9.60 -15.72 -42.97
N GLY A 96 9.49 -15.00 -41.82
CA GLY A 96 10.50 -14.98 -40.77
C GLY A 96 9.96 -15.53 -39.48
N ILE A 97 10.82 -16.19 -38.69
CA ILE A 97 10.48 -16.60 -37.29
C ILE A 97 11.17 -15.63 -36.34
N ASP A 98 10.38 -15.01 -35.45
CA ASP A 98 10.91 -14.16 -34.41
C ASP A 98 11.45 -15.03 -33.26
N LEU A 99 12.77 -15.05 -33.10
CA LEU A 99 13.46 -15.83 -32.08
C LEU A 99 13.13 -15.32 -30.66
N ASP A 100 12.90 -14.02 -30.49
CA ASP A 100 12.53 -13.45 -29.19
C ASP A 100 11.14 -13.93 -28.76
N GLU A 101 10.21 -13.98 -29.70
CA GLU A 101 8.86 -14.50 -29.47
C GLU A 101 8.89 -16.01 -29.19
N LEU A 102 9.75 -16.75 -29.89
CA LEU A 102 10.01 -18.17 -29.62
C LEU A 102 10.47 -18.38 -28.17
N ILE A 103 11.46 -17.63 -27.69
CA ILE A 103 11.97 -17.70 -26.31
C ILE A 103 10.85 -17.37 -25.32
N ARG A 104 10.01 -16.36 -25.60
CA ARG A 104 8.87 -15.98 -24.77
C ARG A 104 7.83 -17.09 -24.65
N VAL A 105 7.53 -17.81 -25.73
CA VAL A 105 6.59 -18.95 -25.71
C VAL A 105 7.08 -20.03 -24.78
N PHE A 106 8.37 -20.35 -24.77
CA PHE A 106 8.96 -21.39 -23.91
C PHE A 106 9.08 -20.99 -22.43
N GLN A 107 8.86 -19.72 -22.07
CA GLN A 107 8.83 -19.28 -20.67
C GLN A 107 7.50 -19.59 -19.95
N PHE A 108 7.04 -20.83 -20.03
CA PHE A 108 5.72 -21.24 -19.52
C PHE A 108 5.43 -20.86 -18.07
N ARG A 109 6.42 -21.02 -17.17
CA ARG A 109 6.28 -20.66 -15.75
C ARG A 109 6.06 -19.16 -15.57
N LYS A 110 6.85 -18.34 -16.27
CA LYS A 110 6.76 -16.88 -16.20
C LYS A 110 5.43 -16.39 -16.78
N ASN A 111 5.04 -16.93 -17.93
CA ASN A 111 3.78 -16.56 -18.59
C ASN A 111 2.57 -16.91 -17.72
N ARG A 112 2.54 -18.10 -17.11
CA ARG A 112 1.48 -18.52 -16.18
C ARG A 112 1.45 -17.65 -14.91
N SER A 113 2.63 -17.27 -14.40
CA SER A 113 2.72 -16.37 -13.23
C SER A 113 2.18 -14.98 -13.55
N MET A 114 2.52 -14.42 -14.72
CA MET A 114 2.03 -13.12 -15.17
C MET A 114 0.52 -13.11 -15.43
N GLU A 115 -0.01 -14.18 -16.01
CA GLU A 115 -1.45 -14.35 -16.23
C GLU A 115 -2.22 -14.36 -14.89
N LYS A 116 -1.79 -15.20 -13.94
CA LYS A 116 -2.37 -15.22 -12.58
C LYS A 116 -2.21 -13.89 -11.84
N PHE A 117 -1.13 -13.16 -12.11
CA PHE A 117 -0.94 -11.85 -11.52
C PHE A 117 -1.93 -10.84 -12.12
N ARG A 118 -2.13 -10.83 -13.43
CA ARG A 118 -3.15 -10.02 -14.10
C ARG A 118 -4.55 -10.31 -13.56
N GLU A 119 -4.95 -11.59 -13.49
CA GLU A 119 -6.24 -12.00 -12.93
C GLU A 119 -6.46 -11.49 -11.52
N ARG A 120 -5.44 -11.56 -10.66
CA ARG A 120 -5.50 -11.02 -9.29
C ARG A 120 -5.66 -9.50 -9.27
N LEU A 121 -4.99 -8.77 -10.16
CA LEU A 121 -5.13 -7.31 -10.25
C LEU A 121 -6.51 -6.92 -10.73
N GLU A 122 -7.06 -7.62 -11.71
CA GLU A 122 -8.43 -7.41 -12.20
C GLU A 122 -9.46 -7.69 -11.11
N GLU A 123 -9.29 -8.79 -10.37
CA GLU A 123 -10.18 -9.11 -9.25
C GLU A 123 -10.05 -8.08 -8.11
N GLN A 124 -8.85 -7.65 -7.79
CA GLN A 124 -8.63 -6.58 -6.81
C GLN A 124 -9.31 -5.26 -7.22
N GLU A 125 -9.28 -4.92 -8.52
CA GLU A 125 -9.97 -3.74 -9.02
C GLU A 125 -11.48 -3.86 -8.87
N ARG A 126 -12.07 -5.04 -9.16
CA ARG A 126 -13.49 -5.33 -8.95
C ARG A 126 -13.88 -5.21 -7.47
N GLN A 127 -13.06 -5.78 -6.58
CA GLN A 127 -13.32 -5.70 -5.14
C GLN A 127 -13.26 -4.26 -4.63
N LYS A 128 -12.27 -3.46 -5.06
CA LYS A 128 -12.19 -2.04 -4.73
C LYS A 128 -13.38 -1.24 -5.25
N PHE A 129 -13.92 -1.59 -6.41
CA PHE A 129 -15.12 -0.96 -6.95
C PHE A 129 -16.34 -1.23 -6.08
N ILE A 130 -16.52 -2.50 -5.65
CA ILE A 130 -17.58 -2.85 -4.71
C ILE A 130 -17.42 -2.07 -3.41
N ASP A 131 -16.22 -2.04 -2.82
CA ASP A 131 -15.94 -1.36 -1.55
C ASP A 131 -16.16 0.16 -1.62
N HIS A 132 -15.89 0.75 -2.77
CA HIS A 132 -16.14 2.17 -2.99
C HIS A 132 -17.66 2.48 -2.97
N ARG A 133 -18.49 1.69 -3.67
CA ARG A 133 -19.93 1.87 -3.69
C ARG A 133 -20.60 1.38 -2.40
N PHE A 134 -20.18 0.23 -1.86
CA PHE A 134 -20.65 -0.35 -0.62
C PHE A 134 -19.77 0.09 0.55
N SER A 135 -19.66 1.41 0.75
CA SER A 135 -18.80 1.99 1.78
C SER A 135 -19.45 1.91 3.18
N LYS A 136 -18.61 1.77 4.23
CA LYS A 136 -19.04 1.80 5.63
C LYS A 136 -19.89 3.03 5.95
N LEU A 137 -19.52 4.19 5.42
CA LEU A 137 -20.26 5.44 5.63
C LEU A 137 -21.68 5.38 5.05
N LEU A 138 -21.85 4.84 3.85
CA LEU A 138 -23.15 4.69 3.20
C LEU A 138 -24.02 3.71 3.99
N VAL A 139 -23.47 2.54 4.31
CA VAL A 139 -24.21 1.50 5.05
C VAL A 139 -24.61 2.00 6.43
N LYS A 140 -23.70 2.61 7.19
CA LYS A 140 -23.99 3.22 8.50
C LYS A 140 -25.11 4.25 8.41
N ARG A 141 -25.08 5.14 7.41
CA ARG A 141 -26.11 6.16 7.20
C ARG A 141 -27.51 5.57 6.95
N LEU A 142 -27.59 4.45 6.24
CA LEU A 142 -28.86 3.84 5.85
C LEU A 142 -29.42 2.87 6.90
N THR A 143 -28.56 2.26 7.71
CA THR A 143 -28.95 1.20 8.65
C THR A 143 -28.80 1.59 10.12
N ASN A 144 -28.06 2.65 10.42
CA ASN A 144 -27.67 3.08 11.78
C ASN A 144 -26.91 1.98 12.57
N LEU A 145 -26.26 1.03 11.87
CA LEU A 145 -25.41 0.02 12.49
C LEU A 145 -24.03 0.62 12.80
N ASP A 146 -23.43 0.16 13.91
CA ASP A 146 -22.08 0.56 14.33
C ASP A 146 -21.23 -0.64 14.77
N GLY A 147 -19.91 -0.43 14.79
CA GLY A 147 -18.93 -1.39 15.31
C GLY A 147 -18.99 -2.76 14.62
N THR A 148 -18.99 -3.81 15.43
CA THR A 148 -18.98 -5.20 14.97
C THR A 148 -20.23 -5.61 14.19
N ASP A 149 -21.41 -5.06 14.55
CA ASP A 149 -22.65 -5.36 13.84
C ASP A 149 -22.63 -4.85 12.39
N LEU A 150 -22.02 -3.68 12.17
CA LEU A 150 -21.80 -3.13 10.84
C LEU A 150 -20.85 -4.02 10.02
N ASP A 151 -19.75 -4.47 10.61
CA ASP A 151 -18.77 -5.31 9.90
C ASP A 151 -19.36 -6.68 9.52
N VAL A 152 -20.11 -7.30 10.43
CA VAL A 152 -20.83 -8.56 10.17
C VAL A 152 -21.88 -8.37 9.07
N PHE A 153 -22.64 -7.27 9.12
CA PHE A 153 -23.61 -6.95 8.09
C PHE A 153 -22.96 -6.78 6.72
N MET A 154 -21.89 -6.00 6.65
CA MET A 154 -21.15 -5.75 5.40
C MET A 154 -20.56 -7.02 4.82
N LEU A 155 -20.08 -7.94 5.64
CA LEU A 155 -19.55 -9.23 5.19
C LEU A 155 -20.66 -10.13 4.63
N LYS A 156 -21.78 -10.22 5.36
CA LYS A 156 -22.89 -11.11 5.00
C LYS A 156 -23.67 -10.65 3.76
N TYR A 157 -23.86 -9.35 3.59
CA TYR A 157 -24.66 -8.75 2.53
C TYR A 157 -23.83 -7.98 1.50
N ARG A 158 -22.57 -8.42 1.29
CA ARG A 158 -21.72 -7.84 0.27
C ARG A 158 -22.32 -8.06 -1.12
N PRO A 159 -22.58 -7.01 -1.93
CA PRO A 159 -23.15 -7.17 -3.26
C PRO A 159 -22.17 -7.81 -4.24
N THR A 160 -22.68 -8.42 -5.30
CA THR A 160 -21.86 -8.92 -6.40
C THR A 160 -21.37 -7.78 -7.28
N TYR A 161 -20.25 -7.99 -7.97
CA TYR A 161 -19.71 -7.00 -8.91
C TYR A 161 -20.69 -6.64 -10.02
N ALA A 162 -21.37 -7.65 -10.60
CA ALA A 162 -22.35 -7.45 -11.67
C ALA A 162 -23.49 -6.52 -11.21
N PHE A 163 -24.08 -6.77 -10.04
CA PHE A 163 -25.11 -5.91 -9.47
C PHE A 163 -24.57 -4.49 -9.19
N THR A 164 -23.39 -4.42 -8.59
CA THR A 164 -22.76 -3.12 -8.26
C THR A 164 -22.49 -2.28 -9.51
N LEU A 165 -22.20 -2.90 -10.64
CA LEU A 165 -21.94 -2.22 -11.90
C LEU A 165 -23.21 -1.66 -12.53
N THR A 166 -24.31 -2.41 -12.50
CA THR A 166 -25.55 -2.10 -13.23
C THR A 166 -26.58 -1.33 -12.39
N ALA A 167 -26.56 -1.47 -11.08
CA ALA A 167 -27.52 -0.83 -10.19
C ALA A 167 -27.40 0.69 -10.21
N SER A 168 -28.55 1.38 -10.31
CA SER A 168 -28.62 2.81 -10.06
C SER A 168 -28.29 3.15 -8.59
N GLU A 169 -28.06 4.42 -8.28
CA GLU A 169 -27.83 4.86 -6.89
C GLU A 169 -29.02 4.54 -5.99
N TYR A 170 -30.23 4.73 -6.49
CA TYR A 170 -31.47 4.41 -5.81
C TYR A 170 -31.62 2.90 -5.56
N ASP A 171 -31.42 2.07 -6.57
CA ASP A 171 -31.52 0.63 -6.45
C ASP A 171 -30.49 0.06 -5.46
N PHE A 172 -29.32 0.65 -5.45
CA PHE A 172 -28.25 0.26 -4.53
C PHE A 172 -28.60 0.58 -3.08
N GLN A 173 -29.17 1.76 -2.81
CA GLN A 173 -29.66 2.13 -1.48
C GLN A 173 -30.86 1.26 -1.05
N LEU A 174 -31.78 0.96 -1.96
CA LEU A 174 -32.90 0.07 -1.74
C LEU A 174 -32.45 -1.34 -1.38
N TYR A 175 -31.44 -1.85 -2.10
CA TYR A 175 -30.81 -3.13 -1.79
C TYR A 175 -30.29 -3.17 -0.35
N ILE A 176 -29.53 -2.16 0.09
CA ILE A 176 -29.02 -2.08 1.46
C ILE A 176 -30.15 -2.10 2.49
N LYS A 177 -31.22 -1.32 2.26
CA LYS A 177 -32.37 -1.28 3.18
C LYS A 177 -33.08 -2.64 3.26
N LYS A 178 -33.34 -3.30 2.13
CA LYS A 178 -33.95 -4.64 2.09
C LYS A 178 -33.09 -5.68 2.83
N CYS A 179 -31.77 -5.67 2.60
CA CYS A 179 -30.86 -6.54 3.34
C CYS A 179 -30.87 -6.28 4.85
N PHE A 180 -31.03 -5.03 5.26
CA PHE A 180 -31.15 -4.67 6.68
C PHE A 180 -32.44 -5.19 7.31
N GLU A 181 -33.57 -5.09 6.62
CA GLU A 181 -34.86 -5.66 7.09
C GLU A 181 -34.77 -7.17 7.24
N LEU A 182 -34.17 -7.87 6.26
CA LEU A 182 -33.90 -9.30 6.35
C LEU A 182 -32.97 -9.66 7.52
N SER A 183 -31.97 -8.82 7.80
CA SER A 183 -31.09 -9.00 8.95
C SER A 183 -31.84 -8.91 10.29
N LYS A 184 -32.77 -7.99 10.40
CA LYS A 184 -33.62 -7.86 11.60
C LYS A 184 -34.55 -9.06 11.79
N SER A 185 -35.22 -9.50 10.74
CA SER A 185 -36.11 -10.66 10.80
C SER A 185 -35.38 -11.95 11.18
N SER A 186 -34.16 -12.15 10.67
CA SER A 186 -33.34 -13.31 11.02
C SER A 186 -32.82 -13.30 12.46
N LYS A 187 -32.57 -12.12 13.06
CA LYS A 187 -32.23 -12.01 14.49
C LYS A 187 -33.44 -12.30 15.40
N SER A 188 -34.64 -11.96 14.98
CA SER A 188 -35.88 -12.22 15.70
C SER A 188 -36.25 -13.70 15.76
N SER A 189 -35.88 -14.50 14.75
CA SER A 189 -36.19 -15.95 14.68
C SER A 189 -35.23 -16.82 15.51
N ASN A 190 -34.11 -16.31 15.97
CA ASN A 190 -33.12 -17.07 16.75
C ASN A 190 -33.21 -16.85 18.26
N VAL A 191 -34.28 -16.24 18.76
CA VAL A 191 -34.54 -15.95 20.20
C VAL A 191 -35.59 -16.89 20.80
N TYR A 192 -35.87 -18.04 20.18
CA TYR A 192 -36.72 -19.07 20.76
C TYR A 192 -35.96 -20.37 20.92
#